data_54430c838baf0e6b8ef7c776f92c6693
#
_entry.id   54430c838baf0e6b8ef7c776f92c6693
#
_cell.length_a   1.000
_cell.length_b   1.000
_cell.length_c   1.000
_cell.angle_alpha   90.00
_cell.angle_beta   90.00
_cell.angle_gamma   90.00
#
_symmetry.space_group_name_H-M   'P 1'
#
loop_
_entity.id
_entity.type
_entity.pdbx_description
1 polymer ?
#
loop_
_entity_poly.entity_id
_entity_poly.type
_entity_poly.pdbx_seq_one_letter_code
_entity_poly.pdbx_strand_id
1 'polypeptide(L)'
;MFEKEETNYIRIMVKKLYKYIKFTIVNSAFLTSTYCVANGTIYSNNINTLQVMVDNDFLSPTVVTMGKGQTVRIGFDEMSHETRRLTYHITHCNPDWTPSAELLESDYLEGFNDNVIDNYSNSINTTVLFTHYHFSIPNEQCQLKLSGNYLVTVTDDDTGERLLEARFMMVDPKMTLRMEMRTNTDIDVNKSHQQLSMAVNFNGLRVTNSEEQLYTIVTQNDRESTKRVNVEPDMKTPESLTWQHNRKLIFDGGNEYRKYEVLSLSHTTMGIEEISWDGHNYQAYPYISMPRQNYIYDEDADGAFYIRNSDNIDNDICSDYVYVNYRLSTKRQINRHVVVDGKWTTHADKNKYVAVWDDEQKCYTLSILQKQGYYSFQYLTIGTDGEEELLATEGNFHETENSYQAYVYYKPSGERYWQLVGYRQLR
;
A
#
# COMPACT_ATOMS: atom_id res chain seq x y z
N MET A 1 -40.06 14.10 37.69
CA MET A 1 -38.60 14.27 37.45
C MET A 1 -38.05 13.15 36.58
N PHE A 2 -38.48 11.91 36.75
CA PHE A 2 -38.03 10.74 35.94
C PHE A 2 -38.47 10.78 34.47
N GLU A 3 -39.64 11.27 34.10
CA GLU A 3 -40.09 11.32 32.69
C GLU A 3 -39.28 12.28 31.78
N LYS A 4 -38.67 13.31 32.36
CA LYS A 4 -37.85 14.26 31.59
C LYS A 4 -36.42 13.68 31.28
N GLU A 5 -35.91 12.80 32.12
CA GLU A 5 -34.61 12.16 31.88
C GLU A 5 -34.72 11.04 30.83
N GLU A 6 -35.78 10.23 30.85
CA GLU A 6 -36.04 9.22 29.83
C GLU A 6 -36.21 9.84 28.43
N THR A 7 -36.95 10.94 28.35
CA THR A 7 -37.18 11.65 27.08
C THR A 7 -35.91 12.26 26.54
N ASN A 8 -34.98 12.69 27.40
CA ASN A 8 -33.67 13.18 26.99
C ASN A 8 -32.73 12.04 26.52
N TYR A 9 -32.77 10.88 27.18
CA TYR A 9 -31.97 9.70 26.79
C TYR A 9 -32.40 9.15 25.43
N ILE A 10 -33.71 9.04 25.19
CA ILE A 10 -34.29 8.63 23.91
C ILE A 10 -33.93 9.64 22.80
N ARG A 11 -33.94 10.93 23.10
CA ARG A 11 -33.53 11.97 22.12
C ARG A 11 -32.07 11.93 21.74
N ILE A 12 -31.19 11.58 22.68
CA ILE A 12 -29.78 11.42 22.45
C ILE A 12 -29.48 10.13 21.63
N MET A 13 -30.19 9.03 21.99
CA MET A 13 -30.11 7.78 21.23
C MET A 13 -30.62 7.93 19.79
N VAL A 14 -31.74 8.60 19.59
CA VAL A 14 -32.32 8.87 18.27
C VAL A 14 -31.38 9.78 17.46
N LYS A 15 -30.75 10.80 18.07
CA LYS A 15 -29.72 11.61 17.39
C LYS A 15 -28.47 10.82 17.03
N LYS A 16 -28.02 9.92 17.90
CA LYS A 16 -26.90 9.01 17.57
C LYS A 16 -27.30 8.05 16.46
N LEU A 17 -28.46 7.43 16.51
CA LEU A 17 -28.99 6.54 15.47
C LEU A 17 -29.18 7.27 14.13
N TYR A 18 -29.67 8.52 14.15
CA TYR A 18 -29.81 9.35 12.94
C TYR A 18 -28.43 9.75 12.36
N LYS A 19 -27.41 9.94 13.21
CA LYS A 19 -26.03 10.19 12.80
C LYS A 19 -25.44 8.92 12.14
N TYR A 20 -25.73 7.73 12.68
CA TYR A 20 -25.34 6.44 12.08
C TYR A 20 -26.07 6.16 10.76
N ILE A 21 -27.37 6.40 10.68
CA ILE A 21 -28.17 6.19 9.46
C ILE A 21 -27.77 7.19 8.36
N LYS A 22 -27.50 8.46 8.68
CA LYS A 22 -26.91 9.41 7.72
C LYS A 22 -25.53 8.98 7.27
N PHE A 23 -24.71 8.42 8.14
CA PHE A 23 -23.40 7.89 7.82
C PHE A 23 -23.47 6.74 6.81
N THR A 24 -24.44 5.82 6.98
CA THR A 24 -24.64 4.68 6.09
C THR A 24 -25.21 5.09 4.71
N ILE A 25 -26.06 6.12 4.65
CA ILE A 25 -26.72 6.57 3.40
C ILE A 25 -25.79 7.48 2.57
N VAL A 26 -24.89 8.26 3.20
CA VAL A 26 -23.92 9.10 2.50
C VAL A 26 -22.77 8.28 1.90
N ASN A 27 -22.46 7.11 2.49
CA ASN A 27 -21.40 6.22 1.97
C ASN A 27 -21.85 5.25 0.88
N SER A 28 -23.15 5.15 0.54
CA SER A 28 -23.63 4.21 -0.48
C SER A 28 -23.70 4.77 -1.90
N ALA A 29 -23.31 6.01 -2.11
CA ALA A 29 -23.25 6.61 -3.42
C ALA A 29 -21.88 7.29 -3.56
N PHE A 30 -20.86 6.54 -3.94
CA PHE A 30 -19.71 7.06 -4.71
C PHE A 30 -18.47 6.17 -4.55
N LEU A 31 -17.93 5.94 -5.66
CA LEU A 31 -16.70 5.33 -6.09
C LEU A 31 -16.96 3.96 -6.73
N THR A 32 -17.26 4.01 -8.03
CA THR A 32 -16.82 2.93 -8.90
C THR A 32 -15.31 2.83 -8.70
N SER A 33 -14.91 1.88 -7.89
CA SER A 33 -13.51 1.66 -7.54
C SER A 33 -12.72 1.33 -8.80
N THR A 34 -11.98 2.29 -9.29
CA THR A 34 -10.71 1.98 -9.94
C THR A 34 -9.86 1.37 -8.83
N TYR A 35 -9.74 0.05 -8.84
CA TYR A 35 -8.95 -0.69 -7.85
C TYR A 35 -7.53 -0.13 -7.86
N CYS A 36 -7.14 0.52 -6.78
CA CYS A 36 -5.78 0.91 -6.54
C CYS A 36 -4.95 -0.37 -6.38
N VAL A 37 -4.02 -0.56 -7.28
CA VAL A 37 -3.23 -1.78 -7.39
C VAL A 37 -1.95 -1.58 -6.58
N ALA A 38 -2.05 -1.77 -5.27
CA ALA A 38 -0.89 -1.91 -4.40
C ALA A 38 -0.46 -3.38 -4.25
N ASN A 39 0.42 -3.65 -3.28
CA ASN A 39 0.96 -4.98 -3.02
C ASN A 39 -0.09 -6.06 -2.64
N GLY A 40 -1.38 -5.75 -2.73
CA GLY A 40 -2.47 -6.69 -2.50
C GLY A 40 -3.84 -6.02 -2.38
N THR A 41 -4.87 -6.84 -2.23
CA THR A 41 -6.26 -6.42 -2.01
C THR A 41 -6.92 -7.37 -1.01
N ILE A 42 -7.59 -6.83 0.00
CA ILE A 42 -8.37 -7.59 0.98
C ILE A 42 -9.85 -7.50 0.58
N TYR A 43 -10.48 -8.64 0.37
CA TYR A 43 -11.90 -8.75 -0.01
C TYR A 43 -12.80 -9.06 1.18
N SER A 44 -12.32 -9.92 2.10
CA SER A 44 -13.09 -10.30 3.29
C SER A 44 -12.90 -9.28 4.41
N ASN A 45 -14.01 -8.92 5.07
CA ASN A 45 -13.97 -8.01 6.23
C ASN A 45 -13.29 -8.65 7.47
N ASN A 46 -13.13 -9.98 7.47
CA ASN A 46 -12.47 -10.71 8.54
C ASN A 46 -10.96 -10.81 8.36
N ILE A 47 -10.40 -10.25 7.28
CA ILE A 47 -8.96 -10.25 7.05
C ILE A 47 -8.41 -8.85 7.33
N ASN A 48 -7.31 -8.80 8.09
CA ASN A 48 -6.58 -7.58 8.40
C ASN A 48 -5.06 -7.78 8.27
N THR A 49 -4.32 -6.70 8.33
CA THR A 49 -2.85 -6.65 8.46
C THR A 49 -2.13 -7.49 7.41
N LEU A 50 -2.55 -7.35 6.12
CA LEU A 50 -1.81 -7.99 5.02
C LEU A 50 -0.41 -7.38 4.90
N GLN A 51 0.61 -8.22 5.01
CA GLN A 51 2.01 -7.87 4.80
C GLN A 51 2.60 -8.72 3.69
N VAL A 52 3.24 -8.08 2.71
CA VAL A 52 3.99 -8.72 1.62
C VAL A 52 5.41 -8.20 1.68
N MET A 53 6.35 -9.03 2.09
CA MET A 53 7.73 -8.63 2.37
C MET A 53 8.73 -9.52 1.63
N VAL A 54 9.79 -8.92 1.09
CA VAL A 54 10.95 -9.65 0.54
C VAL A 54 11.97 -9.82 1.65
N ASP A 55 12.38 -11.06 1.93
CA ASP A 55 13.39 -11.41 2.95
C ASP A 55 13.10 -10.78 4.34
N ASN A 56 11.82 -10.60 4.69
CA ASN A 56 11.33 -9.94 5.90
C ASN A 56 11.71 -8.45 6.03
N ASP A 57 12.07 -7.78 4.94
CA ASP A 57 12.31 -6.34 4.94
C ASP A 57 11.05 -5.57 4.52
N PHE A 58 10.47 -4.84 5.46
CA PHE A 58 9.24 -4.06 5.25
C PHE A 58 9.47 -2.76 4.45
N LEU A 59 10.73 -2.34 4.30
CA LEU A 59 11.11 -1.15 3.51
C LEU A 59 11.41 -1.49 2.05
N SER A 60 11.76 -2.74 1.78
CA SER A 60 12.07 -3.19 0.43
C SER A 60 10.81 -3.29 -0.43
N PRO A 61 10.87 -2.86 -1.70
CA PRO A 61 9.82 -3.15 -2.65
C PRO A 61 9.60 -4.65 -2.82
N THR A 62 8.37 -5.04 -3.18
CA THR A 62 8.00 -6.45 -3.39
C THR A 62 8.52 -6.98 -4.74
N VAL A 63 9.82 -6.84 -4.96
CA VAL A 63 10.54 -7.27 -6.17
C VAL A 63 11.69 -8.19 -5.78
N VAL A 64 11.63 -9.43 -6.23
CA VAL A 64 12.70 -10.42 -6.07
C VAL A 64 13.50 -10.54 -7.35
N THR A 65 14.79 -10.84 -7.23
CA THR A 65 15.67 -11.07 -8.38
C THR A 65 15.83 -12.56 -8.66
N MET A 66 15.56 -12.97 -9.87
CA MET A 66 15.71 -14.36 -10.31
C MET A 66 17.11 -14.91 -10.00
N GLY A 67 17.18 -16.09 -9.42
CA GLY A 67 18.44 -16.76 -9.09
C GLY A 67 19.18 -16.24 -7.86
N LYS A 68 18.61 -15.30 -7.09
CA LYS A 68 19.21 -14.78 -5.84
C LYS A 68 18.79 -15.53 -4.58
N GLY A 69 17.86 -16.46 -4.67
CA GLY A 69 17.34 -17.22 -3.52
C GLY A 69 16.50 -16.38 -2.53
N GLN A 70 16.05 -15.21 -2.97
CA GLN A 70 15.14 -14.36 -2.18
C GLN A 70 13.75 -14.98 -2.08
N THR A 71 13.05 -14.70 -0.97
CA THR A 71 11.69 -15.17 -0.74
C THR A 71 10.74 -14.00 -0.50
N VAL A 72 9.51 -14.17 -0.94
CA VAL A 72 8.40 -13.26 -0.62
C VAL A 72 7.58 -13.90 0.49
N ARG A 73 7.57 -13.28 1.67
CA ARG A 73 6.69 -13.68 2.77
C ARG A 73 5.38 -12.93 2.65
N ILE A 74 4.28 -13.67 2.72
CA ILE A 74 2.90 -13.15 2.78
C ILE A 74 2.35 -13.55 4.14
N GLY A 75 1.94 -12.55 4.93
CA GLY A 75 1.35 -12.73 6.26
C GLY A 75 0.09 -11.89 6.41
N PHE A 76 -0.90 -12.41 7.13
CA PHE A 76 -2.16 -11.71 7.39
C PHE A 76 -2.86 -12.28 8.62
N ASP A 77 -3.79 -11.53 9.18
CA ASP A 77 -4.59 -11.95 10.34
C ASP A 77 -6.04 -12.19 9.92
N GLU A 78 -6.57 -13.34 10.31
CA GLU A 78 -8.00 -13.65 10.26
C GLU A 78 -8.61 -13.35 11.62
N MET A 79 -9.64 -12.48 11.65
CA MET A 79 -10.16 -11.85 12.87
C MET A 79 -11.12 -12.75 13.66
N SER A 80 -10.84 -14.04 13.69
CA SER A 80 -11.42 -14.99 14.63
C SER A 80 -10.29 -15.77 15.31
N HIS A 81 -10.60 -16.51 16.35
CA HIS A 81 -9.63 -17.39 17.01
C HIS A 81 -9.82 -18.85 16.56
N GLU A 82 -10.50 -19.02 15.43
CA GLU A 82 -10.79 -20.32 14.83
C GLU A 82 -9.83 -20.58 13.67
N THR A 83 -9.41 -21.82 13.54
CA THR A 83 -8.58 -22.24 12.42
C THR A 83 -9.45 -22.54 11.21
N ARG A 84 -9.14 -21.87 10.09
CA ARG A 84 -9.76 -22.14 8.79
C ARG A 84 -8.76 -22.83 7.88
N ARG A 85 -9.22 -23.73 7.03
CA ARG A 85 -8.38 -24.32 5.98
C ARG A 85 -8.30 -23.34 4.82
N LEU A 86 -7.14 -22.67 4.67
CA LEU A 86 -6.90 -21.69 3.62
C LEU A 86 -5.93 -22.24 2.58
N THR A 87 -6.16 -21.90 1.32
CA THR A 87 -5.30 -22.26 0.19
C THR A 87 -4.82 -21.01 -0.52
N TYR A 88 -3.65 -21.09 -1.17
CA TYR A 88 -3.17 -20.03 -2.05
C TYR A 88 -2.92 -20.56 -3.46
N HIS A 89 -3.28 -19.73 -4.45
CA HIS A 89 -3.07 -19.94 -5.87
C HIS A 89 -2.19 -18.85 -6.46
N ILE A 90 -1.22 -19.21 -7.30
CA ILE A 90 -0.27 -18.29 -7.93
C ILE A 90 -0.61 -18.14 -9.40
N THR A 91 -0.76 -16.89 -9.87
CA THR A 91 -1.03 -16.55 -11.27
C THR A 91 0.06 -15.63 -11.80
N HIS A 92 0.65 -15.97 -12.94
CA HIS A 92 1.54 -15.06 -13.65
C HIS A 92 0.72 -14.00 -14.39
N CYS A 93 1.15 -12.71 -14.30
CA CYS A 93 0.42 -11.59 -14.85
C CYS A 93 1.27 -10.73 -15.80
N ASN A 94 0.58 -10.03 -16.69
CA ASN A 94 1.11 -8.97 -17.54
C ASN A 94 1.48 -7.71 -16.69
N PRO A 95 2.17 -6.70 -17.29
CA PRO A 95 2.54 -5.46 -16.59
C PRO A 95 1.36 -4.69 -15.99
N ASP A 96 0.15 -4.86 -16.52
CA ASP A 96 -1.10 -4.27 -16.05
C ASP A 96 -1.85 -5.14 -15.02
N TRP A 97 -1.22 -6.21 -14.54
CA TRP A 97 -1.75 -7.20 -13.62
C TRP A 97 -2.88 -8.07 -14.16
N THR A 98 -3.19 -8.02 -15.45
CA THR A 98 -4.07 -9.01 -16.08
C THR A 98 -3.36 -10.36 -16.17
N PRO A 99 -4.06 -11.50 -15.98
CA PRO A 99 -3.44 -12.82 -16.13
C PRO A 99 -2.78 -13.01 -17.50
N SER A 100 -1.63 -13.65 -17.54
CA SER A 100 -0.91 -14.00 -18.78
C SER A 100 -1.60 -15.19 -19.46
N ALA A 101 -2.70 -14.93 -20.16
CA ALA A 101 -3.60 -15.95 -20.68
C ALA A 101 -2.97 -16.93 -21.70
N GLU A 102 -1.82 -16.59 -22.28
CA GLU A 102 -1.09 -17.46 -23.22
C GLU A 102 -0.15 -18.46 -22.53
N LEU A 103 0.03 -18.34 -21.19
CA LEU A 103 0.86 -19.25 -20.40
C LEU A 103 0.01 -20.32 -19.72
N LEU A 104 0.56 -21.55 -19.69
CA LEU A 104 0.07 -22.60 -18.80
C LEU A 104 0.78 -22.49 -17.43
N GLU A 105 0.17 -22.99 -16.38
CA GLU A 105 0.80 -22.98 -15.04
C GLU A 105 2.18 -23.63 -15.03
N SER A 106 2.35 -24.75 -15.74
CA SER A 106 3.62 -25.44 -15.89
C SER A 106 4.71 -24.63 -16.62
N ASP A 107 4.36 -23.55 -17.31
CA ASP A 107 5.33 -22.67 -17.96
C ASP A 107 6.05 -21.79 -16.92
N TYR A 108 5.33 -21.28 -15.91
CA TYR A 108 5.84 -20.32 -14.94
C TYR A 108 6.03 -20.88 -13.52
N LEU A 109 5.44 -22.04 -13.22
CA LEU A 109 5.52 -22.70 -11.92
C LEU A 109 6.11 -24.11 -12.08
N GLU A 110 6.97 -24.52 -11.15
CA GLU A 110 7.40 -25.91 -10.94
C GLU A 110 6.86 -26.38 -9.59
N GLY A 111 6.21 -27.54 -9.56
CA GLY A 111 5.55 -28.10 -8.38
C GLY A 111 4.03 -27.95 -8.44
N PHE A 112 3.42 -27.70 -7.30
CA PHE A 112 1.97 -27.65 -7.16
C PHE A 112 1.49 -26.18 -7.05
N ASN A 113 0.33 -25.93 -7.61
CA ASN A 113 -0.48 -24.74 -7.34
C ASN A 113 -1.63 -25.13 -6.37
N ASP A 114 -2.39 -24.16 -5.83
CA ASP A 114 -3.44 -24.44 -4.83
C ASP A 114 -2.92 -25.12 -3.55
N ASN A 115 -1.84 -24.60 -3.01
CA ASN A 115 -1.21 -25.13 -1.80
C ASN A 115 -1.95 -24.68 -0.53
N VAL A 116 -2.07 -25.58 0.45
CA VAL A 116 -2.63 -25.27 1.77
C VAL A 116 -1.66 -24.40 2.57
N ILE A 117 -2.20 -23.44 3.32
CA ILE A 117 -1.43 -22.63 4.25
C ILE A 117 -1.40 -23.34 5.61
N ASP A 118 -0.30 -24.04 5.88
CA ASP A 118 -0.14 -24.85 7.11
C ASP A 118 0.48 -24.05 8.27
N ASN A 119 1.10 -22.90 7.99
CA ASN A 119 1.71 -22.07 9.02
C ASN A 119 0.68 -21.05 9.52
N TYR A 120 0.09 -21.34 10.66
CA TYR A 120 -0.81 -20.43 11.37
C TYR A 120 -0.65 -20.56 12.88
N SER A 121 -0.99 -19.50 13.60
CA SER A 121 -0.98 -19.47 15.06
C SER A 121 -2.03 -18.52 15.60
N ASN A 122 -2.69 -18.91 16.66
CA ASN A 122 -3.65 -18.06 17.35
C ASN A 122 -2.92 -16.96 18.13
N SER A 123 -3.54 -15.79 18.21
CA SER A 123 -3.05 -14.67 19.01
C SER A 123 -2.91 -15.05 20.50
N ILE A 124 -1.90 -14.49 21.17
CA ILE A 124 -1.57 -14.78 22.58
C ILE A 124 -1.55 -13.47 23.36
N ASN A 125 -2.30 -13.44 24.47
CA ASN A 125 -2.39 -12.29 25.38
C ASN A 125 -2.87 -10.99 24.70
N THR A 126 -3.74 -11.11 23.72
CA THR A 126 -4.35 -9.97 23.01
C THR A 126 -5.80 -9.78 23.46
N THR A 127 -6.28 -8.54 23.45
CA THR A 127 -7.68 -8.21 23.74
C THR A 127 -8.58 -8.49 22.54
N VAL A 128 -8.07 -8.26 21.33
CA VAL A 128 -8.71 -8.66 20.07
C VAL A 128 -8.14 -9.98 19.63
N LEU A 129 -9.01 -10.98 19.47
CA LEU A 129 -8.60 -12.32 19.09
C LEU A 129 -8.50 -12.43 17.57
N PHE A 130 -7.43 -13.11 17.10
CA PHE A 130 -7.19 -13.38 15.68
C PHE A 130 -6.35 -14.66 15.52
N THR A 131 -6.32 -15.18 14.31
CA THR A 131 -5.39 -16.22 13.86
C THR A 131 -4.47 -15.64 12.81
N HIS A 132 -3.16 -15.67 13.05
CA HIS A 132 -2.14 -15.22 12.11
C HIS A 132 -1.79 -16.36 11.16
N TYR A 133 -1.87 -16.12 9.83
CA TYR A 133 -1.45 -17.00 8.77
C TYR A 133 -0.26 -16.42 8.03
N HIS A 134 0.72 -17.27 7.67
CA HIS A 134 1.81 -16.82 6.81
C HIS A 134 2.38 -17.96 5.95
N PHE A 135 2.97 -17.61 4.84
CA PHE A 135 3.71 -18.51 3.95
C PHE A 135 4.73 -17.73 3.14
N SER A 136 5.66 -18.45 2.50
CA SER A 136 6.69 -17.82 1.66
C SER A 136 6.70 -18.43 0.26
N ILE A 137 7.04 -17.63 -0.75
CA ILE A 137 7.18 -18.02 -2.15
C ILE A 137 8.56 -17.53 -2.63
N PRO A 138 9.38 -18.38 -3.30
CA PRO A 138 9.18 -19.81 -3.51
C PRO A 138 9.32 -20.63 -2.23
N ASN A 139 8.85 -21.88 -2.24
CA ASN A 139 9.00 -22.85 -1.15
C ASN A 139 9.23 -24.27 -1.72
N GLU A 140 9.24 -25.30 -0.86
CA GLU A 140 9.48 -26.68 -1.28
C GLU A 140 8.38 -27.23 -2.22
N GLN A 141 7.16 -26.69 -2.15
CA GLN A 141 6.02 -27.13 -2.92
C GLN A 141 5.91 -26.44 -4.28
N CYS A 142 6.44 -25.20 -4.39
CA CYS A 142 6.36 -24.42 -5.63
C CYS A 142 7.58 -23.55 -5.86
N GLN A 143 8.11 -23.58 -7.10
CA GLN A 143 9.23 -22.76 -7.56
C GLN A 143 8.82 -21.92 -8.77
N LEU A 144 9.28 -20.67 -8.84
CA LEU A 144 8.97 -19.75 -9.94
C LEU A 144 10.02 -19.89 -11.05
N LYS A 145 9.58 -19.95 -12.30
CA LYS A 145 10.43 -20.21 -13.47
C LYS A 145 10.62 -19.00 -14.38
N LEU A 146 9.69 -18.04 -14.36
CA LEU A 146 9.68 -16.88 -15.27
C LEU A 146 9.76 -15.57 -14.50
N SER A 147 10.35 -14.56 -15.13
CA SER A 147 10.28 -13.19 -14.64
C SER A 147 8.95 -12.54 -15.03
N GLY A 148 8.47 -11.60 -14.24
CA GLY A 148 7.19 -10.90 -14.48
C GLY A 148 6.46 -10.59 -13.18
N ASN A 149 5.16 -10.35 -13.29
CA ASN A 149 4.27 -10.08 -12.17
C ASN A 149 3.62 -11.38 -11.69
N TYR A 150 3.45 -11.50 -10.39
CA TYR A 150 2.80 -12.63 -9.75
C TYR A 150 1.70 -12.18 -8.81
N LEU A 151 0.50 -12.67 -9.06
CA LEU A 151 -0.67 -12.50 -8.22
C LEU A 151 -0.89 -13.79 -7.41
N VAL A 152 -1.00 -13.66 -6.10
CA VAL A 152 -1.28 -14.74 -5.17
C VAL A 152 -2.67 -14.53 -4.61
N THR A 153 -3.58 -15.44 -4.89
CA THR A 153 -4.96 -15.39 -4.38
C THR A 153 -5.09 -16.36 -3.21
N VAL A 154 -5.55 -15.88 -2.07
CA VAL A 154 -5.88 -16.72 -0.91
C VAL A 154 -7.38 -16.93 -0.84
N THR A 155 -7.76 -18.19 -0.70
CA THR A 155 -9.15 -18.66 -0.72
C THR A 155 -9.42 -19.55 0.49
N ASP A 156 -10.59 -19.46 1.05
CA ASP A 156 -11.09 -20.43 2.01
C ASP A 156 -11.48 -21.72 1.28
N ASP A 157 -10.87 -22.83 1.66
CA ASP A 157 -11.02 -24.13 0.96
C ASP A 157 -12.43 -24.72 1.13
N ASP A 158 -13.08 -24.44 2.28
CA ASP A 158 -14.40 -24.99 2.58
C ASP A 158 -15.53 -24.22 1.88
N THR A 159 -15.40 -22.89 1.77
CA THR A 159 -16.45 -22.02 1.24
C THR A 159 -16.21 -21.57 -0.19
N GLY A 160 -14.96 -21.62 -0.67
CA GLY A 160 -14.54 -21.05 -1.94
C GLY A 160 -14.50 -19.50 -1.93
N GLU A 161 -14.63 -18.85 -0.76
CA GLU A 161 -14.55 -17.40 -0.62
C GLU A 161 -13.13 -16.93 -0.91
N ARG A 162 -12.98 -15.98 -1.84
CA ARG A 162 -11.72 -15.27 -2.05
C ARG A 162 -11.52 -14.24 -0.93
N LEU A 163 -10.48 -14.44 -0.12
CA LEU A 163 -10.22 -13.62 1.05
C LEU A 163 -9.34 -12.42 0.75
N LEU A 164 -8.24 -12.65 0.04
CA LEU A 164 -7.28 -11.60 -0.32
C LEU A 164 -6.50 -11.96 -1.59
N GLU A 165 -5.87 -10.95 -2.16
CA GLU A 165 -4.81 -11.07 -3.15
C GLU A 165 -3.55 -10.38 -2.66
N ALA A 166 -2.38 -10.99 -2.90
CA ALA A 166 -1.07 -10.40 -2.68
C ALA A 166 -0.31 -10.32 -4.01
N ARG A 167 0.58 -9.32 -4.16
CA ARG A 167 1.28 -9.02 -5.41
C ARG A 167 2.76 -8.85 -5.17
N PHE A 168 3.55 -9.46 -6.04
CA PHE A 168 4.99 -9.26 -6.08
C PHE A 168 5.51 -9.42 -7.51
N MET A 169 6.75 -9.07 -7.73
CA MET A 169 7.39 -9.14 -9.05
C MET A 169 8.70 -9.92 -8.96
N MET A 170 9.03 -10.63 -10.03
CA MET A 170 10.32 -11.28 -10.21
C MET A 170 11.06 -10.65 -11.40
N VAL A 171 12.21 -10.02 -11.16
CA VAL A 171 13.05 -9.46 -12.20
C VAL A 171 14.15 -10.42 -12.62
N ASP A 172 14.34 -10.57 -13.95
CA ASP A 172 15.52 -11.14 -14.56
C ASP A 172 16.33 -10.00 -15.22
N PRO A 173 17.37 -9.46 -14.55
CA PRO A 173 17.99 -8.16 -14.89
C PRO A 173 18.84 -8.22 -16.15
N LYS A 174 18.19 -8.38 -17.30
CA LYS A 174 18.82 -8.42 -18.63
C LYS A 174 19.11 -7.03 -19.20
N MET A 175 18.35 -6.00 -18.81
CA MET A 175 18.58 -4.62 -19.20
C MET A 175 19.13 -3.81 -18.02
N THR A 176 19.94 -2.80 -18.31
CA THR A 176 20.48 -1.90 -17.29
C THR A 176 19.67 -0.61 -17.23
N LEU A 177 19.13 -0.28 -16.05
CA LEU A 177 18.48 0.98 -15.76
C LEU A 177 19.41 1.91 -14.98
N ARG A 178 19.46 3.17 -15.42
CA ARG A 178 20.05 4.28 -14.66
C ARG A 178 18.97 5.31 -14.41
N MET A 179 18.94 5.86 -13.21
CA MET A 179 17.99 6.89 -12.79
C MET A 179 18.72 7.96 -12.02
N GLU A 180 18.28 9.21 -12.19
CA GLU A 180 18.76 10.37 -11.46
C GLU A 180 17.58 11.30 -11.22
N MET A 181 17.42 11.79 -9.99
CA MET A 181 16.43 12.79 -9.61
C MET A 181 17.09 14.15 -9.48
N ARG A 182 16.42 15.21 -9.95
CA ARG A 182 16.84 16.60 -9.87
C ARG A 182 15.72 17.49 -9.35
N THR A 183 16.10 18.49 -8.58
CA THR A 183 15.19 19.52 -8.02
C THR A 183 15.14 20.78 -8.87
N ASN A 184 16.13 20.96 -9.76
CA ASN A 184 16.07 21.94 -10.84
C ASN A 184 15.30 21.33 -12.01
N THR A 185 14.00 21.52 -12.01
CA THR A 185 13.07 20.93 -12.98
C THR A 185 12.80 21.85 -14.18
N ASP A 186 12.19 21.33 -15.22
CA ASP A 186 11.80 22.13 -16.42
C ASP A 186 10.58 23.02 -16.19
N ILE A 187 10.01 23.05 -14.98
CA ILE A 187 8.87 23.90 -14.61
C ILE A 187 9.17 24.83 -13.44
N ASP A 188 10.04 24.44 -12.53
CA ASP A 188 10.51 25.29 -11.44
C ASP A 188 11.93 24.90 -11.01
N VAL A 189 12.56 25.77 -10.21
CA VAL A 189 13.92 25.58 -9.71
C VAL A 189 13.87 25.54 -8.19
N ASN A 190 14.14 24.36 -7.62
CA ASN A 190 14.21 24.17 -6.16
C ASN A 190 12.99 24.74 -5.43
N LYS A 191 11.78 24.36 -5.83
CA LYS A 191 10.53 24.77 -5.20
C LYS A 191 9.72 23.59 -4.69
N SER A 192 8.89 23.02 -5.55
CA SER A 192 7.89 22.02 -5.15
C SER A 192 7.92 20.73 -5.97
N HIS A 193 8.81 20.66 -6.97
CA HIS A 193 8.82 19.49 -7.85
C HIS A 193 10.20 18.83 -7.90
N GLN A 194 10.16 17.56 -8.28
CA GLN A 194 11.32 16.73 -8.56
C GLN A 194 11.17 16.15 -9.97
N GLN A 195 12.24 16.14 -10.75
CA GLN A 195 12.25 15.62 -12.12
C GLN A 195 13.19 14.44 -12.23
N LEU A 196 12.66 13.32 -12.73
CA LEU A 196 13.42 12.11 -12.96
C LEU A 196 14.00 12.10 -14.37
N SER A 197 15.30 11.78 -14.48
CA SER A 197 15.96 11.35 -15.71
C SER A 197 16.19 9.85 -15.65
N MET A 198 15.99 9.16 -16.78
CA MET A 198 16.14 7.71 -16.86
C MET A 198 16.83 7.31 -18.16
N ALA A 199 17.62 6.25 -18.12
CA ALA A 199 18.21 5.60 -19.28
C ALA A 199 18.11 4.08 -19.15
N VAL A 200 17.68 3.43 -20.22
CA VAL A 200 17.59 1.96 -20.34
C VAL A 200 18.55 1.51 -21.42
N ASN A 201 19.55 0.69 -21.08
CA ASN A 201 20.42 0.02 -22.03
C ASN A 201 19.95 -1.42 -22.23
N PHE A 202 19.83 -1.84 -23.47
CA PHE A 202 19.30 -3.17 -23.83
C PHE A 202 20.28 -4.30 -23.62
N ASN A 203 21.58 -4.02 -23.37
CA ASN A 203 22.64 -5.00 -23.11
C ASN A 203 22.73 -6.11 -24.17
N GLY A 204 22.51 -5.75 -25.44
CA GLY A 204 22.54 -6.69 -26.56
C GLY A 204 21.23 -7.43 -26.84
N LEU A 205 20.17 -7.23 -26.06
CA LEU A 205 18.84 -7.70 -26.42
C LEU A 205 18.34 -6.99 -27.70
N ARG A 206 17.75 -7.78 -28.58
CA ARG A 206 17.28 -7.27 -29.89
C ARG A 206 15.90 -6.61 -29.76
N VAL A 207 15.89 -5.31 -29.59
CA VAL A 207 14.67 -4.49 -29.62
C VAL A 207 14.54 -3.88 -31.01
N THR A 208 13.60 -4.35 -31.81
CA THR A 208 13.36 -3.87 -33.17
C THR A 208 12.29 -2.80 -33.25
N ASN A 209 11.31 -2.86 -32.34
CA ASN A 209 10.28 -1.85 -32.15
C ASN A 209 10.06 -1.65 -30.65
N SER A 210 10.61 -0.58 -30.10
CA SER A 210 10.54 -0.30 -28.67
C SER A 210 9.11 0.01 -28.19
N GLU A 211 8.21 0.51 -29.05
CA GLU A 211 6.84 0.83 -28.69
C GLU A 211 5.96 -0.41 -28.51
N GLU A 212 6.25 -1.48 -29.23
CA GLU A 212 5.52 -2.75 -29.13
C GLU A 212 6.16 -3.75 -28.18
N GLN A 213 7.51 -3.72 -28.08
CA GLN A 213 8.28 -4.73 -27.36
C GLN A 213 8.69 -4.32 -25.96
N LEU A 214 8.62 -3.04 -25.60
CA LEU A 214 8.94 -2.55 -24.27
C LEU A 214 7.71 -1.95 -23.59
N TYR A 215 7.59 -2.21 -22.30
CA TYR A 215 6.58 -1.59 -21.44
C TYR A 215 7.29 -1.03 -20.21
N THR A 216 7.18 0.26 -19.99
CA THR A 216 7.90 0.95 -18.91
C THR A 216 6.93 1.53 -17.89
N ILE A 217 7.26 1.39 -16.62
CA ILE A 217 6.51 1.99 -15.52
C ILE A 217 7.49 2.77 -14.65
N VAL A 218 7.09 3.96 -14.21
CA VAL A 218 7.79 4.74 -13.19
C VAL A 218 6.78 5.14 -12.11
N THR A 219 7.16 5.00 -10.85
CA THR A 219 6.34 5.40 -9.69
C THR A 219 7.15 6.21 -8.69
N GLN A 220 6.49 7.03 -7.89
CA GLN A 220 7.03 7.69 -6.73
C GLN A 220 6.35 7.11 -5.47
N ASN A 221 7.16 6.66 -4.49
CA ASN A 221 6.73 6.07 -3.21
C ASN A 221 5.79 4.85 -3.38
N ASP A 222 5.91 4.16 -4.53
CA ASP A 222 5.09 2.99 -4.89
C ASP A 222 3.57 3.29 -4.91
N ARG A 223 3.19 4.54 -5.22
CA ARG A 223 1.80 4.98 -5.27
C ARG A 223 1.23 4.89 -6.68
N GLU A 224 0.06 4.28 -6.83
CA GLU A 224 -0.62 4.13 -8.12
C GLU A 224 -0.96 5.50 -8.76
N SER A 225 -1.35 6.49 -7.97
CA SER A 225 -1.66 7.84 -8.45
C SER A 225 -0.45 8.57 -9.07
N THR A 226 0.76 8.17 -8.69
CA THR A 226 2.00 8.72 -9.27
C THR A 226 2.51 7.95 -10.49
N LYS A 227 1.90 6.83 -10.83
CA LYS A 227 2.33 5.92 -11.90
C LYS A 227 2.36 6.61 -13.26
N ARG A 228 3.48 6.45 -13.96
CA ARG A 228 3.69 6.90 -15.32
C ARG A 228 4.00 5.68 -16.18
N VAL A 229 3.15 5.42 -17.15
CA VAL A 229 3.25 4.23 -18.02
C VAL A 229 3.64 4.67 -19.43
N ASN A 230 4.61 3.98 -20.02
CA ASN A 230 5.06 4.13 -21.38
C ASN A 230 5.29 5.62 -21.76
N VAL A 231 5.95 6.35 -20.86
CA VAL A 231 6.36 7.73 -21.17
C VAL A 231 7.27 7.68 -22.39
N GLU A 232 6.97 8.46 -23.41
CA GLU A 232 7.76 8.51 -24.63
C GLU A 232 9.19 8.97 -24.31
N PRO A 233 10.25 8.23 -24.72
CA PRO A 233 11.62 8.65 -24.51
C PRO A 233 12.00 9.82 -25.42
N ASP A 234 12.85 10.70 -24.90
CA ASP A 234 13.34 11.86 -25.66
C ASP A 234 14.40 11.46 -26.70
N MET A 235 15.08 10.33 -26.47
CA MET A 235 16.06 9.78 -27.41
C MET A 235 15.90 8.26 -27.51
N LYS A 236 15.86 7.75 -28.73
CA LYS A 236 15.82 6.33 -29.08
C LYS A 236 17.05 5.99 -29.92
N THR A 237 17.79 4.97 -29.51
CA THR A 237 18.89 4.39 -30.29
C THR A 237 18.66 2.88 -30.47
N PRO A 238 19.40 2.18 -31.34
CA PRO A 238 19.30 0.71 -31.45
C PRO A 238 19.64 -0.05 -30.16
N GLU A 239 20.33 0.59 -29.21
CA GLU A 239 20.87 -0.05 -28.00
C GLU A 239 20.25 0.50 -26.71
N SER A 240 19.50 1.65 -26.79
CA SER A 240 19.04 2.32 -25.57
C SER A 240 17.85 3.26 -25.80
N LEU A 241 17.12 3.51 -24.71
CA LEU A 241 16.14 4.59 -24.56
C LEU A 241 16.62 5.55 -23.48
N THR A 242 16.38 6.86 -23.68
CA THR A 242 16.74 7.89 -22.69
C THR A 242 15.63 8.90 -22.52
N TRP A 243 15.35 9.25 -21.27
CA TRP A 243 14.46 10.31 -20.85
C TRP A 243 15.27 11.38 -20.11
N GLN A 244 15.44 12.54 -20.78
CA GLN A 244 16.09 13.72 -20.23
C GLN A 244 15.21 14.92 -20.49
N HIS A 245 15.04 15.79 -19.51
CA HIS A 245 14.15 16.95 -19.64
C HIS A 245 12.70 16.57 -20.00
N ASN A 246 12.27 15.38 -19.59
CA ASN A 246 10.93 14.89 -19.88
C ASN A 246 9.93 15.41 -18.85
N ARG A 247 9.05 16.32 -19.26
CA ARG A 247 8.07 16.94 -18.36
C ARG A 247 7.04 15.95 -17.79
N LYS A 248 6.82 14.80 -18.46
CA LYS A 248 5.94 13.74 -17.95
C LYS A 248 6.56 12.96 -16.78
N LEU A 249 7.87 13.12 -16.52
CA LEU A 249 8.58 12.57 -15.39
C LEU A 249 8.88 13.63 -14.31
N ILE A 250 8.07 14.67 -14.23
CA ILE A 250 8.04 15.62 -13.12
C ILE A 250 6.97 15.15 -12.13
N PHE A 251 7.34 15.14 -10.86
CA PHE A 251 6.52 14.74 -9.74
C PHE A 251 6.45 15.86 -8.70
N ASP A 252 5.37 15.93 -7.95
CA ASP A 252 5.35 16.73 -6.73
C ASP A 252 6.40 16.24 -5.75
N GLY A 253 7.14 17.15 -5.11
CA GLY A 253 8.06 16.78 -4.04
C GLY A 253 7.33 16.19 -2.83
N GLY A 254 6.13 16.71 -2.55
CA GLY A 254 5.40 16.30 -1.36
C GLY A 254 6.08 16.74 -0.08
N ASN A 255 5.97 15.94 0.95
CA ASN A 255 6.67 16.13 2.23
C ASN A 255 6.93 14.75 2.84
N GLU A 256 7.86 14.69 3.82
CA GLU A 256 8.10 13.48 4.61
C GLU A 256 6.78 12.97 5.19
N TYR A 257 6.56 11.66 5.19
CA TYR A 257 5.36 11.08 5.77
C TYR A 257 5.31 11.34 7.27
N ARG A 258 4.11 11.51 7.79
CA ARG A 258 3.86 11.50 9.23
C ARG A 258 4.04 10.09 9.76
N LYS A 259 4.40 9.97 11.03
CA LYS A 259 4.63 8.64 11.63
C LYS A 259 4.21 8.60 13.09
N TYR A 260 3.88 7.41 13.54
CA TYR A 260 3.68 7.09 14.95
C TYR A 260 3.99 5.61 15.20
N GLU A 261 4.15 5.27 16.46
CA GLU A 261 4.27 3.90 16.93
C GLU A 261 3.28 3.64 18.07
N VAL A 262 2.55 2.51 18.00
CA VAL A 262 1.82 1.96 19.14
C VAL A 262 2.53 0.68 19.52
N LEU A 263 3.50 0.76 20.45
CA LEU A 263 4.28 -0.40 20.86
C LEU A 263 3.80 -0.98 22.19
N SER A 264 3.12 -0.20 23.02
CA SER A 264 2.58 -0.60 24.31
C SER A 264 1.14 -0.12 24.43
N LEU A 265 0.33 -0.86 25.18
CA LEU A 265 -1.04 -0.48 25.51
C LEU A 265 -1.14 0.20 26.90
N SER A 266 -0.04 0.23 27.66
CA SER A 266 0.04 0.80 29.01
C SER A 266 0.70 2.19 29.05
N HIS A 267 1.43 2.59 28.02
CA HIS A 267 2.10 3.89 27.92
C HIS A 267 2.24 4.33 26.47
N THR A 268 2.31 5.62 26.27
CA THR A 268 2.48 6.24 24.93
C THR A 268 3.90 6.02 24.41
N THR A 269 4.00 5.88 23.09
CA THR A 269 5.25 5.79 22.35
C THR A 269 5.32 6.88 21.30
N MET A 270 6.29 6.84 20.40
CA MET A 270 6.54 7.91 19.42
C MET A 270 5.25 8.33 18.69
N GLY A 271 4.96 9.62 18.66
CA GLY A 271 3.83 10.19 17.90
C GLY A 271 2.45 9.99 18.51
N ILE A 272 2.33 9.29 19.66
CA ILE A 272 1.08 9.05 20.36
C ILE A 272 0.95 9.99 21.56
N GLU A 273 -0.16 10.74 21.60
CA GLU A 273 -0.53 11.66 22.66
C GLU A 273 -1.17 10.93 23.85
N GLU A 274 -2.07 9.98 23.58
CA GLU A 274 -2.84 9.26 24.61
C GLU A 274 -3.12 7.82 24.18
N ILE A 275 -3.12 6.93 25.17
CA ILE A 275 -3.69 5.57 25.07
C ILE A 275 -4.69 5.41 26.21
N SER A 276 -5.89 4.94 25.90
CA SER A 276 -6.95 4.73 26.88
C SER A 276 -7.73 3.45 26.58
N TRP A 277 -8.48 2.98 27.58
CA TRP A 277 -9.38 1.84 27.49
C TRP A 277 -10.82 2.30 27.61
N ASP A 278 -11.66 2.03 26.60
CA ASP A 278 -13.06 2.50 26.56
C ASP A 278 -14.05 1.53 27.23
N GLY A 279 -13.56 0.45 27.83
CA GLY A 279 -14.35 -0.64 28.40
C GLY A 279 -14.45 -1.87 27.50
N HIS A 280 -14.07 -1.77 26.23
CA HIS A 280 -14.12 -2.85 25.24
C HIS A 280 -12.84 -2.96 24.43
N ASN A 281 -12.25 -1.83 24.03
CA ASN A 281 -11.07 -1.77 23.16
C ASN A 281 -10.08 -0.71 23.63
N TYR A 282 -8.83 -0.90 23.33
CA TYR A 282 -7.83 0.15 23.45
C TYR A 282 -8.00 1.21 22.36
N GLN A 283 -7.82 2.47 22.77
CA GLN A 283 -7.89 3.66 21.94
C GLN A 283 -6.53 4.35 21.96
N ALA A 284 -5.92 4.55 20.80
CA ALA A 284 -4.69 5.31 20.66
C ALA A 284 -4.97 6.61 19.90
N TYR A 285 -4.43 7.71 20.39
CA TYR A 285 -4.61 9.03 19.80
C TYR A 285 -3.24 9.57 19.35
N PRO A 286 -2.91 9.49 18.06
CA PRO A 286 -1.78 10.24 17.53
C PRO A 286 -1.96 11.75 17.78
N TYR A 287 -0.85 12.48 17.93
CA TYR A 287 -0.92 13.95 18.01
C TYR A 287 -1.74 14.51 16.84
N ILE A 288 -2.53 15.55 17.11
CA ILE A 288 -3.31 16.21 16.06
C ILE A 288 -2.39 16.67 14.93
N SER A 289 -2.70 16.25 13.73
CA SER A 289 -1.94 16.62 12.53
C SER A 289 -2.20 18.08 12.17
N MET A 290 -1.15 18.89 12.21
CA MET A 290 -1.20 20.32 11.88
C MET A 290 -0.67 20.57 10.46
N PRO A 291 -1.06 21.69 9.80
CA PRO A 291 -0.47 22.09 8.52
C PRO A 291 1.04 22.29 8.63
N ARG A 292 1.77 21.80 7.64
CA ARG A 292 3.23 21.93 7.53
C ARG A 292 3.57 23.00 6.48
N GLN A 293 4.00 24.17 6.95
CA GLN A 293 4.27 25.34 6.10
C GLN A 293 5.71 25.39 5.58
N ASN A 294 6.61 24.71 6.27
CA ASN A 294 8.04 24.66 5.93
C ASN A 294 8.48 23.21 5.91
N TYR A 295 9.47 22.92 5.09
CA TYR A 295 10.16 21.64 5.12
C TYR A 295 10.96 21.50 6.42
N ILE A 296 10.80 20.35 7.04
CA ILE A 296 11.63 19.89 8.15
C ILE A 296 11.91 18.41 7.86
N TYR A 297 13.19 18.10 7.70
CA TYR A 297 13.61 16.71 7.50
C TYR A 297 13.20 15.87 8.71
N ASP A 298 12.56 14.75 8.43
CA ASP A 298 12.16 13.76 9.41
C ASP A 298 12.15 12.38 8.76
N GLU A 299 13.22 11.59 8.97
CA GLU A 299 13.35 10.26 8.37
C GLU A 299 12.08 9.44 8.54
N ASP A 300 11.48 9.02 7.46
CA ASP A 300 10.25 8.23 7.42
C ASP A 300 10.42 6.90 6.66
N ALA A 301 9.33 6.21 6.41
CA ALA A 301 9.32 4.92 5.73
C ALA A 301 8.52 4.94 4.41
N ASP A 302 8.36 6.10 3.75
CA ASP A 302 7.60 6.24 2.50
C ASP A 302 6.20 5.58 2.55
N GLY A 303 5.48 5.76 3.67
CA GLY A 303 4.15 5.19 3.89
C GLY A 303 4.14 3.72 4.34
N ALA A 304 5.29 3.09 4.55
CA ALA A 304 5.36 1.71 5.03
C ALA A 304 4.92 1.57 6.50
N PHE A 305 4.63 0.34 6.90
CA PHE A 305 4.29 -0.02 8.27
C PHE A 305 5.04 -1.29 8.69
N TYR A 306 5.22 -1.46 9.99
CA TYR A 306 5.88 -2.61 10.56
C TYR A 306 5.24 -3.03 11.88
N ILE A 307 4.81 -4.29 11.95
CA ILE A 307 4.17 -4.86 13.16
C ILE A 307 5.22 -5.18 14.19
N ARG A 308 5.08 -4.57 15.37
CA ARG A 308 5.97 -4.81 16.51
C ARG A 308 5.30 -4.38 17.82
N ASN A 309 5.75 -4.97 18.91
CA ASN A 309 5.39 -4.60 20.29
C ASN A 309 6.64 -4.29 21.11
N SER A 310 6.47 -3.67 22.28
CA SER A 310 7.57 -3.30 23.19
C SER A 310 8.26 -4.50 23.82
N ASP A 311 7.58 -5.64 23.91
CA ASP A 311 8.09 -6.81 24.62
C ASP A 311 9.03 -7.65 23.73
N ASN A 312 9.07 -7.37 22.43
CA ASN A 312 9.83 -8.11 21.40
C ASN A 312 9.58 -9.62 21.42
N ILE A 313 8.39 -10.01 21.85
CA ILE A 313 7.92 -11.39 21.84
C ILE A 313 7.04 -11.52 20.59
N ASP A 314 7.24 -12.54 19.82
CA ASP A 314 6.55 -12.87 18.58
C ASP A 314 5.53 -11.82 18.09
N ASN A 315 6.04 -10.85 17.31
CA ASN A 315 5.24 -9.68 16.90
C ASN A 315 3.99 -10.06 16.12
N ASP A 316 4.00 -11.20 15.42
CA ASP A 316 2.89 -11.63 14.59
C ASP A 316 1.66 -12.03 15.40
N ILE A 317 1.86 -12.65 16.58
CA ILE A 317 0.76 -13.19 17.39
C ILE A 317 0.58 -12.50 18.75
N CYS A 318 1.58 -11.73 19.23
CA CYS A 318 1.51 -11.04 20.52
C CYS A 318 1.26 -9.53 20.40
N SER A 319 1.21 -8.97 19.19
CA SER A 319 0.82 -7.57 18.97
C SER A 319 -0.70 -7.47 18.90
N ASP A 320 -1.29 -6.64 19.78
CA ASP A 320 -2.73 -6.48 19.88
C ASP A 320 -3.28 -5.48 18.86
N TYR A 321 -4.57 -5.47 18.68
CA TYR A 321 -5.28 -4.48 17.87
C TYR A 321 -5.83 -3.34 18.74
N VAL A 322 -5.74 -2.13 18.22
CA VAL A 322 -6.14 -0.90 18.89
C VAL A 322 -6.85 0.02 17.88
N TYR A 323 -7.86 0.75 18.33
CA TYR A 323 -8.44 1.81 17.51
C TYR A 323 -7.53 3.03 17.50
N VAL A 324 -6.98 3.36 16.34
CA VAL A 324 -6.16 4.56 16.14
C VAL A 324 -7.07 5.70 15.67
N ASN A 325 -7.09 6.79 16.44
CA ASN A 325 -7.99 7.93 16.26
C ASN A 325 -7.25 9.10 15.65
N TYR A 326 -7.23 9.18 14.32
CA TYR A 326 -6.59 10.25 13.57
C TYR A 326 -7.36 11.56 13.69
N ARG A 327 -6.64 12.67 13.84
CA ARG A 327 -7.20 14.02 13.86
C ARG A 327 -6.36 14.93 12.98
N LEU A 328 -7.02 15.65 12.04
CA LEU A 328 -6.35 16.59 11.15
C LEU A 328 -6.98 17.97 11.26
N SER A 329 -6.20 18.93 11.73
CA SER A 329 -6.56 20.36 11.76
C SER A 329 -6.29 21.00 10.40
N THR A 330 -7.34 21.23 9.62
CA THR A 330 -7.27 21.89 8.32
C THR A 330 -8.58 22.56 8.00
N LYS A 331 -8.65 23.32 6.91
CA LYS A 331 -9.92 23.85 6.39
C LYS A 331 -10.77 22.72 5.82
N ARG A 332 -12.09 22.81 6.05
CA ARG A 332 -13.03 21.86 5.46
C ARG A 332 -12.93 21.87 3.94
N GLN A 333 -12.71 20.70 3.35
CA GLN A 333 -12.68 20.52 1.91
C GLN A 333 -14.11 20.47 1.35
N ILE A 334 -14.30 21.10 0.20
CA ILE A 334 -15.60 21.10 -0.49
C ILE A 334 -15.44 20.21 -1.72
N ASN A 335 -16.38 19.28 -1.92
CA ASN A 335 -16.40 18.34 -3.06
C ASN A 335 -15.19 17.41 -3.17
N ARG A 336 -14.41 17.25 -2.11
CA ARG A 336 -13.32 16.29 -2.03
C ARG A 336 -13.35 15.57 -0.68
N HIS A 337 -13.00 14.30 -0.68
CA HIS A 337 -12.85 13.51 0.53
C HIS A 337 -11.41 13.59 1.02
N VAL A 338 -11.21 13.81 2.30
CA VAL A 338 -9.89 13.69 2.93
C VAL A 338 -9.71 12.24 3.34
N VAL A 339 -8.58 11.64 2.96
CA VAL A 339 -8.25 10.25 3.28
C VAL A 339 -6.89 10.16 3.97
N VAL A 340 -6.77 9.21 4.88
CA VAL A 340 -5.47 8.77 5.41
C VAL A 340 -4.87 7.81 4.41
N ASP A 341 -3.61 8.03 4.01
CA ASP A 341 -2.90 7.26 2.99
C ASP A 341 -1.57 6.73 3.53
N GLY A 342 -1.28 5.50 3.22
CA GLY A 342 -0.04 4.78 3.48
C GLY A 342 -0.09 3.44 2.78
N LYS A 343 1.02 2.70 2.71
CA LYS A 343 1.04 1.38 2.03
C LYS A 343 0.05 0.39 2.66
N TRP A 344 -0.25 0.53 3.93
CA TRP A 344 -1.23 -0.27 4.68
C TRP A 344 -2.70 0.06 4.34
N THR A 345 -2.99 1.22 3.75
CA THR A 345 -4.35 1.61 3.33
C THR A 345 -4.71 1.13 1.93
N THR A 346 -3.71 0.72 1.16
CA THR A 346 -3.89 0.35 -0.25
C THR A 346 -4.51 -1.04 -0.43
N HIS A 347 -4.52 -1.86 0.64
CA HIS A 347 -5.03 -3.22 0.61
C HIS A 347 -6.56 -3.34 0.74
N ALA A 348 -7.25 -2.27 1.09
CA ALA A 348 -8.69 -2.28 1.31
C ALA A 348 -9.39 -1.15 0.55
N ASP A 349 -10.72 -1.16 0.56
CA ASP A 349 -11.53 -0.08 0.00
C ASP A 349 -11.14 1.26 0.67
N LYS A 350 -10.75 2.25 -0.14
CA LYS A 350 -10.37 3.59 0.33
C LYS A 350 -11.44 4.27 1.17
N ASN A 351 -12.71 3.90 1.02
CA ASN A 351 -13.78 4.40 1.86
C ASN A 351 -13.57 4.11 3.35
N LYS A 352 -12.84 3.05 3.70
CA LYS A 352 -12.46 2.74 5.10
C LYS A 352 -11.55 3.81 5.72
N TYR A 353 -10.84 4.58 4.89
CA TYR A 353 -9.82 5.54 5.31
C TYR A 353 -10.25 7.00 5.11
N VAL A 354 -11.54 7.23 4.78
CA VAL A 354 -12.08 8.59 4.63
C VAL A 354 -12.29 9.23 6.01
N ALA A 355 -11.60 10.34 6.23
CA ALA A 355 -11.77 11.15 7.42
C ALA A 355 -13.04 12.03 7.32
N VAL A 356 -13.79 12.11 8.38
CA VAL A 356 -15.05 12.85 8.46
C VAL A 356 -14.85 14.16 9.21
N TRP A 357 -15.42 15.25 8.67
CA TRP A 357 -15.38 16.54 9.33
C TRP A 357 -16.22 16.56 10.61
N ASP A 358 -15.59 16.90 11.73
CA ASP A 358 -16.24 17.11 13.01
C ASP A 358 -16.52 18.62 13.21
N ASP A 359 -17.80 18.97 13.27
CA ASP A 359 -18.22 20.38 13.41
C ASP A 359 -17.96 20.94 14.82
N GLU A 360 -17.82 20.10 15.84
CA GLU A 360 -17.54 20.51 17.21
C GLU A 360 -16.04 20.77 17.40
N GLN A 361 -15.20 19.83 16.96
CA GLN A 361 -13.74 19.91 17.07
C GLN A 361 -13.09 20.76 15.97
N LYS A 362 -13.84 21.09 14.89
CA LYS A 362 -13.34 21.83 13.71
C LYS A 362 -12.11 21.15 13.06
N CYS A 363 -12.12 19.84 13.01
CA CYS A 363 -11.06 19.05 12.38
C CYS A 363 -11.64 17.83 11.66
N TYR A 364 -10.85 17.17 10.83
CA TYR A 364 -11.19 15.86 10.29
C TYR A 364 -10.81 14.77 11.29
N THR A 365 -11.67 13.77 11.44
CA THR A 365 -11.47 12.64 12.36
C THR A 365 -11.69 11.32 11.64
N LEU A 366 -10.90 10.30 12.01
CA LEU A 366 -11.03 8.94 11.51
C LEU A 366 -10.58 7.97 12.60
N SER A 367 -11.33 6.91 12.85
CA SER A 367 -10.97 5.83 13.77
C SER A 367 -10.82 4.54 13.00
N ILE A 368 -9.68 3.87 13.11
CA ILE A 368 -9.32 2.64 12.39
C ILE A 368 -8.78 1.61 13.36
N LEU A 369 -9.24 0.36 13.26
CA LEU A 369 -8.67 -0.76 13.99
C LEU A 369 -7.35 -1.17 13.32
N GLN A 370 -6.23 -1.03 14.04
CA GLN A 370 -4.88 -1.34 13.55
C GLN A 370 -4.11 -2.18 14.55
N LYS A 371 -3.23 -3.04 14.07
CA LYS A 371 -2.34 -3.84 14.91
C LYS A 371 -1.22 -2.97 15.48
N GLN A 372 -0.74 -3.25 16.69
CA GLN A 372 0.42 -2.57 17.27
C GLN A 372 1.61 -2.59 16.30
N GLY A 373 2.28 -1.45 16.16
CA GLY A 373 3.41 -1.31 15.26
C GLY A 373 3.80 0.13 14.97
N TYR A 374 4.71 0.28 14.03
CA TYR A 374 5.09 1.54 13.40
C TYR A 374 4.26 1.77 12.15
N TYR A 375 3.79 2.99 11.95
CA TYR A 375 3.00 3.38 10.79
C TYR A 375 3.47 4.72 10.23
N SER A 376 3.76 4.74 8.94
CA SER A 376 4.04 5.94 8.16
C SER A 376 2.80 6.28 7.33
N PHE A 377 2.37 7.56 7.31
CA PHE A 377 1.12 7.99 6.68
C PHE A 377 1.15 9.45 6.24
N GLN A 378 0.25 9.81 5.34
CA GLN A 378 -0.03 11.18 4.92
C GLN A 378 -1.54 11.38 4.71
N TYR A 379 -1.95 12.61 4.39
CA TYR A 379 -3.33 12.90 4.02
C TYR A 379 -3.41 13.28 2.55
N LEU A 380 -4.33 12.65 1.84
CA LEU A 380 -4.68 12.98 0.47
C LEU A 380 -6.11 13.51 0.39
N THR A 381 -6.43 14.12 -0.75
CA THR A 381 -7.80 14.38 -1.14
C THR A 381 -8.16 13.55 -2.36
N ILE A 382 -9.39 13.02 -2.35
CA ILE A 382 -9.97 12.31 -3.50
C ILE A 382 -11.14 13.14 -4.02
N GLY A 383 -11.08 13.53 -5.30
CA GLY A 383 -12.16 14.22 -5.97
C GLY A 383 -13.34 13.31 -6.31
N THR A 384 -14.45 13.88 -6.76
CA THR A 384 -15.63 13.13 -7.23
C THR A 384 -15.36 12.33 -8.52
N ASP A 385 -14.30 12.66 -9.22
CA ASP A 385 -13.76 11.97 -10.39
C ASP A 385 -12.80 10.83 -10.04
N GLY A 386 -12.49 10.66 -8.74
CA GLY A 386 -11.53 9.68 -8.23
C GLY A 386 -10.07 10.14 -8.30
N GLU A 387 -9.79 11.36 -8.77
CA GLU A 387 -8.42 11.88 -8.78
C GLU A 387 -7.90 12.13 -7.37
N GLU A 388 -6.72 11.60 -7.11
CA GLU A 388 -5.98 11.77 -5.86
C GLU A 388 -5.01 12.94 -5.98
N GLU A 389 -5.05 13.82 -5.00
CA GLU A 389 -4.11 14.92 -4.87
C GLU A 389 -3.55 14.98 -3.45
N LEU A 390 -2.30 15.44 -3.34
CA LEU A 390 -1.73 15.74 -2.05
C LEU A 390 -2.54 16.86 -1.38
N LEU A 391 -2.91 16.67 -0.12
CA LEU A 391 -3.60 17.71 0.62
C LEU A 391 -2.65 18.87 0.89
N ALA A 392 -3.07 20.10 0.59
CA ALA A 392 -2.25 21.29 0.72
C ALA A 392 -1.66 21.52 2.14
N THR A 393 -2.29 20.96 3.18
CA THR A 393 -1.78 20.98 4.56
C THR A 393 -0.55 20.11 4.77
N GLU A 394 -0.26 19.17 3.87
CA GLU A 394 0.97 18.37 3.92
C GLU A 394 2.19 19.17 3.50
N GLY A 395 2.02 20.20 2.68
CA GLY A 395 3.10 20.93 2.05
C GLY A 395 3.58 20.24 0.77
N ASN A 396 4.45 20.91 0.02
CA ASN A 396 5.00 20.39 -1.23
C ASN A 396 6.40 20.98 -1.43
N PHE A 397 7.44 20.21 -1.14
CA PHE A 397 8.83 20.68 -1.04
C PHE A 397 9.75 19.83 -1.88
N HIS A 398 10.68 20.50 -2.59
CA HIS A 398 11.65 19.79 -3.43
C HIS A 398 12.69 19.01 -2.62
N GLU A 399 12.89 19.36 -1.35
CA GLU A 399 13.84 18.73 -0.43
C GLU A 399 13.42 17.34 0.05
N THR A 400 12.12 16.98 -0.11
CA THR A 400 11.57 15.71 0.37
C THR A 400 12.35 14.52 -0.17
N GLU A 401 12.71 13.58 0.71
CA GLU A 401 13.30 12.31 0.32
C GLU A 401 12.21 11.37 -0.18
N ASN A 402 12.14 11.19 -1.49
CA ASN A 402 11.18 10.30 -2.13
C ASN A 402 11.87 9.07 -2.72
N SER A 403 11.19 7.95 -2.71
CA SER A 403 11.60 6.72 -3.39
C SER A 403 11.00 6.66 -4.80
N TYR A 404 11.84 6.48 -5.80
CA TYR A 404 11.41 6.30 -7.19
C TYR A 404 11.71 4.88 -7.63
N GLN A 405 10.72 4.22 -8.26
CA GLN A 405 10.90 2.90 -8.84
C GLN A 405 10.65 2.97 -10.35
N ALA A 406 11.49 2.28 -11.12
CA ALA A 406 11.28 2.08 -12.54
C ALA A 406 11.36 0.60 -12.90
N TYR A 407 10.42 0.18 -13.73
CA TYR A 407 10.27 -1.18 -14.22
C TYR A 407 10.31 -1.18 -15.74
N VAL A 408 11.03 -2.15 -16.31
CA VAL A 408 11.08 -2.35 -17.75
C VAL A 408 10.72 -3.79 -18.07
N TYR A 409 9.64 -3.94 -18.81
CA TYR A 409 9.20 -5.21 -19.33
C TYR A 409 9.56 -5.30 -20.81
N TYR A 410 9.90 -6.51 -21.24
CA TYR A 410 10.25 -6.82 -22.61
C TYR A 410 9.47 -8.04 -23.11
N LYS A 411 8.82 -7.89 -24.26
CA LYS A 411 8.16 -9.00 -24.97
C LYS A 411 8.78 -9.09 -26.36
N PRO A 412 9.76 -10.00 -26.60
CA PRO A 412 10.28 -10.25 -27.94
C PRO A 412 9.19 -10.67 -28.90
N SER A 413 9.40 -10.43 -30.19
CA SER A 413 8.48 -10.91 -31.22
C SER A 413 8.37 -12.43 -31.19
N GLY A 414 7.14 -12.95 -31.04
CA GLY A 414 6.84 -14.37 -30.92
C GLY A 414 6.83 -14.93 -29.48
N GLU A 415 7.19 -14.13 -28.48
CA GLU A 415 7.03 -14.53 -27.08
C GLU A 415 5.58 -14.40 -26.60
N ARG A 416 5.21 -15.27 -25.65
CA ARG A 416 3.85 -15.36 -25.12
C ARG A 416 3.60 -14.43 -23.93
N TYR A 417 4.66 -13.89 -23.27
CA TYR A 417 4.52 -13.13 -22.04
C TYR A 417 5.50 -11.95 -21.95
N TRP A 418 5.20 -11.01 -21.07
CA TRP A 418 6.05 -9.89 -20.74
C TRP A 418 7.07 -10.29 -19.67
N GLN A 419 8.36 -10.23 -19.99
CA GLN A 419 9.47 -10.48 -19.06
C GLN A 419 9.81 -9.19 -18.34
N LEU A 420 9.86 -9.18 -17.01
CA LEU A 420 10.44 -8.06 -16.26
C LEU A 420 11.95 -8.17 -16.34
N VAL A 421 12.58 -7.35 -17.19
CA VAL A 421 14.01 -7.43 -17.54
C VAL A 421 14.85 -6.31 -16.96
N GLY A 422 14.22 -5.31 -16.35
CA GLY A 422 14.92 -4.21 -15.70
C GLY A 422 14.10 -3.65 -14.55
N TYR A 423 14.76 -3.42 -13.41
CA TYR A 423 14.22 -2.78 -12.23
C TYR A 423 15.28 -1.90 -11.59
N ARG A 424 14.88 -0.74 -11.14
CA ARG A 424 15.74 0.15 -10.35
C ARG A 424 14.92 0.92 -9.34
N GLN A 425 15.41 0.99 -8.11
CA GLN A 425 14.96 1.92 -7.10
C GLN A 425 16.01 3.00 -6.88
N LEU A 426 15.58 4.24 -6.73
CA LEU A 426 16.35 5.40 -6.33
C LEU A 426 15.70 5.98 -5.06
N ARG A 427 16.46 6.17 -4.04
CA ARG A 427 16.14 6.93 -2.82
C ARG A 427 17.09 8.09 -2.67
#